data_2933f7502bde9e7af1a60cb7acc82d28
#
_entry.id   2933f7502bde9e7af1a60cb7acc82d28
#
_cell.length_a   1.000
_cell.length_b   1.000
_cell.length_c   1.000
_cell.angle_alpha   90.00
_cell.angle_beta   90.00
_cell.angle_gamma   90.00
#
_symmetry.space_group_name_H-M   'P 1'
#
loop_
_entity.id
_entity.type
_entity.pdbx_description
1 polymer ?
#
loop_
_entity_poly.entity_id
_entity_poly.type
_entity_poly.pdbx_seq_one_letter_code
_entity_poly.pdbx_strand_id
1 'polypeptide(L)'
;MKYKIFGKSEWGSDIIEFLCHEISIEYEFVEIGDNFKSDKTILNVNPLGRVPMVETPNGECLIESLAIVYHLTEGKSHLVPDTKNGMTYFHQIMAFMSSSIYPAILLYFHPDHYVSNENTNDLINRSKSVSYTHLTLPTMIGV
;
A
#
# COMPACT_ATOMS: atom_id res chain seq x y z
N MET A 1 -5.12 -21.89 10.13
CA MET A 1 -6.04 -20.75 9.90
C MET A 1 -5.56 -20.03 8.65
N LYS A 2 -6.44 -19.33 7.92
CA LYS A 2 -6.09 -18.54 6.74
C LYS A 2 -5.73 -17.11 7.13
N TYR A 3 -5.04 -16.41 6.28
CA TYR A 3 -4.94 -14.96 6.37
C TYR A 3 -6.31 -14.32 6.14
N LYS A 4 -6.59 -13.19 6.80
CA LYS A 4 -7.76 -12.35 6.47
C LYS A 4 -7.28 -10.97 6.03
N ILE A 5 -7.73 -10.56 4.87
CA ILE A 5 -7.41 -9.25 4.29
C ILE A 5 -8.63 -8.36 4.45
N PHE A 6 -8.53 -7.33 5.27
CA PHE A 6 -9.56 -6.30 5.40
C PHE A 6 -9.25 -5.20 4.40
N GLY A 7 -10.17 -4.97 3.50
CA GLY A 7 -9.98 -4.03 2.41
C GLY A 7 -11.27 -3.62 1.73
N LYS A 8 -11.13 -2.89 0.65
CA LYS A 8 -12.20 -2.55 -0.26
C LYS A 8 -11.74 -2.80 -1.68
N SER A 9 -12.55 -3.53 -2.43
CA SER A 9 -12.26 -3.87 -3.83
C SER A 9 -12.04 -2.61 -4.67
N GLU A 10 -11.11 -2.67 -5.61
CA GLU A 10 -10.66 -1.55 -6.46
C GLU A 10 -9.90 -0.46 -5.71
N TRP A 11 -9.48 -0.72 -4.48
CA TRP A 11 -8.66 0.16 -3.67
C TRP A 11 -7.23 -0.36 -3.51
N GLY A 12 -6.43 0.35 -2.71
CA GLY A 12 -5.04 -0.06 -2.43
C GLY A 12 -4.87 -1.41 -1.72
N SER A 13 -5.96 -2.03 -1.25
CA SER A 13 -5.97 -3.38 -0.70
C SER A 13 -5.76 -4.48 -1.75
N ASP A 14 -6.10 -4.22 -3.01
CA ASP A 14 -5.99 -5.20 -4.09
C ASP A 14 -4.55 -5.68 -4.31
N ILE A 15 -3.57 -4.85 -4.01
CA ILE A 15 -2.15 -5.24 -4.10
C ILE A 15 -1.84 -6.45 -3.21
N ILE A 16 -2.49 -6.56 -2.06
CA ILE A 16 -2.28 -7.66 -1.13
C ILE A 16 -2.93 -8.94 -1.66
N GLU A 17 -4.11 -8.84 -2.27
CA GLU A 17 -4.76 -9.97 -2.93
C GLU A 17 -3.93 -10.48 -4.10
N PHE A 18 -3.46 -9.57 -4.99
CA PHE A 18 -2.60 -9.94 -6.11
C PHE A 18 -1.33 -10.64 -5.63
N LEU A 19 -0.72 -10.14 -4.56
CA LEU A 19 0.45 -10.77 -3.98
C LEU A 19 0.13 -12.17 -3.43
N CYS A 20 -0.97 -12.33 -2.68
CA CYS A 20 -1.39 -13.64 -2.17
C CYS A 20 -1.64 -14.64 -3.30
N HIS A 21 -2.25 -14.21 -4.41
CA HIS A 21 -2.41 -15.05 -5.61
C HIS A 21 -1.06 -15.46 -6.20
N GLU A 22 -0.14 -14.52 -6.37
CA GLU A 22 1.18 -14.78 -6.96
C GLU A 22 1.99 -15.80 -6.14
N ILE A 23 1.92 -15.72 -4.82
CA ILE A 23 2.67 -16.62 -3.92
C ILE A 23 1.84 -17.79 -3.38
N SER A 24 0.64 -17.98 -3.92
CA SER A 24 -0.28 -19.09 -3.57
C SER A 24 -0.60 -19.18 -2.06
N ILE A 25 -0.81 -18.02 -1.43
CA ILE A 25 -1.29 -17.95 -0.04
C ILE A 25 -2.83 -17.97 -0.04
N GLU A 26 -3.41 -18.89 0.73
CA GLU A 26 -4.85 -18.89 0.98
C GLU A 26 -5.26 -17.76 1.93
N TYR A 27 -6.26 -17.00 1.55
CA TYR A 27 -6.80 -15.91 2.34
C TYR A 27 -8.34 -15.85 2.29
N GLU A 28 -8.90 -15.09 3.19
CA GLU A 28 -10.28 -14.63 3.20
C GLU A 28 -10.26 -13.12 3.00
N PHE A 29 -10.97 -12.61 2.00
CA PHE A 29 -11.15 -11.17 1.84
C PHE A 29 -12.38 -10.73 2.61
N VAL A 30 -12.20 -9.74 3.48
CA VAL A 30 -13.25 -9.13 4.29
C VAL A 30 -13.49 -7.72 3.77
N GLU A 31 -14.55 -7.58 2.96
CA GLU A 31 -14.96 -6.28 2.42
C GLU A 31 -15.37 -5.36 3.57
N ILE A 32 -14.76 -4.19 3.67
CA ILE A 32 -15.12 -3.18 4.67
C ILE A 32 -16.27 -2.32 4.18
N GLY A 33 -17.20 -2.00 5.07
CA GLY A 33 -18.32 -1.10 4.77
C GLY A 33 -17.88 0.36 4.62
N ASP A 34 -18.75 1.21 4.05
CA ASP A 34 -18.44 2.63 3.80
C ASP A 34 -18.18 3.43 5.10
N ASN A 35 -18.69 2.96 6.23
CA ASN A 35 -18.50 3.59 7.54
C ASN A 35 -17.25 3.10 8.29
N PHE A 36 -16.30 2.43 7.61
CA PHE A 36 -15.14 1.82 8.24
C PHE A 36 -14.27 2.81 9.06
N LYS A 37 -14.24 4.08 8.67
CA LYS A 37 -13.51 5.13 9.40
C LYS A 37 -14.06 5.42 10.81
N SER A 38 -15.27 4.96 11.10
CA SER A 38 -15.92 5.05 12.42
C SER A 38 -16.17 3.68 13.06
N ASP A 39 -15.80 2.60 12.39
CA ASP A 39 -15.93 1.24 12.90
C ASP A 39 -14.90 1.00 14.00
N LYS A 40 -15.39 0.76 15.21
CA LYS A 40 -14.53 0.51 16.37
C LYS A 40 -13.64 -0.73 16.21
N THR A 41 -14.09 -1.73 15.47
CA THR A 41 -13.31 -2.94 15.21
C THR A 41 -12.08 -2.59 14.39
N ILE A 42 -12.27 -1.80 13.34
CA ILE A 42 -11.19 -1.30 12.49
C ILE A 42 -10.26 -0.36 13.27
N LEU A 43 -10.84 0.61 13.99
CA LEU A 43 -10.06 1.60 14.74
C LEU A 43 -9.25 1.02 15.90
N ASN A 44 -9.70 -0.09 16.50
CA ASN A 44 -8.94 -0.79 17.52
C ASN A 44 -7.67 -1.45 16.98
N VAL A 45 -7.67 -1.85 15.72
CA VAL A 45 -6.51 -2.45 15.02
C VAL A 45 -5.66 -1.37 14.36
N ASN A 46 -6.29 -0.48 13.63
CA ASN A 46 -5.64 0.64 12.95
C ASN A 46 -6.31 1.97 13.35
N PRO A 47 -5.75 2.69 14.33
CA PRO A 47 -6.32 3.97 14.77
C PRO A 47 -6.41 5.04 13.69
N LEU A 48 -5.68 4.89 12.58
CA LEU A 48 -5.77 5.77 11.42
C LEU A 48 -7.01 5.52 10.56
N GLY A 49 -7.77 4.43 10.84
CA GLY A 49 -8.92 4.05 10.04
C GLY A 49 -8.58 3.86 8.57
N ARG A 50 -7.48 3.17 8.26
CA ARG A 50 -7.02 2.92 6.90
C ARG A 50 -6.91 1.43 6.62
N VAL A 51 -7.05 1.08 5.35
CA VAL A 51 -6.84 -0.26 4.80
C VAL A 51 -5.76 -0.21 3.73
N PRO A 52 -5.08 -1.34 3.42
CA PRO A 52 -5.33 -2.70 3.89
C PRO A 52 -4.90 -2.94 5.36
N MET A 53 -5.57 -3.91 5.98
CA MET A 53 -5.11 -4.57 7.20
C MET A 53 -5.13 -6.07 6.97
N VAL A 54 -4.22 -6.80 7.60
CA VAL A 54 -4.15 -8.26 7.48
C VAL A 54 -4.08 -8.91 8.85
N GLU A 55 -4.99 -9.85 9.11
CA GLU A 55 -4.89 -10.76 10.24
C GLU A 55 -4.14 -12.01 9.80
N THR A 56 -3.03 -12.31 10.46
CA THR A 56 -2.23 -13.50 10.19
C THR A 56 -2.92 -14.77 10.74
N PRO A 57 -2.51 -15.97 10.30
CA PRO A 57 -3.03 -17.21 10.86
C PRO A 57 -2.85 -17.35 12.38
N ASN A 58 -1.93 -16.62 12.97
CA ASN A 58 -1.65 -16.59 14.42
C ASN A 58 -2.48 -15.55 15.17
N GLY A 59 -3.31 -14.76 14.46
CA GLY A 59 -4.15 -13.72 15.05
C GLY A 59 -3.45 -12.37 15.24
N GLU A 60 -2.24 -12.20 14.72
CA GLU A 60 -1.56 -10.91 14.69
C GLU A 60 -2.14 -10.03 13.59
N CYS A 61 -2.32 -8.75 13.87
CA CYS A 61 -2.83 -7.80 12.88
C CYS A 61 -1.69 -6.92 12.36
N LEU A 62 -1.54 -6.90 11.04
CA LEU A 62 -0.57 -6.09 10.32
C LEU A 62 -1.27 -4.92 9.64
N ILE A 63 -0.67 -3.76 9.72
CA ILE A 63 -1.07 -2.54 9.00
C ILE A 63 0.11 -2.05 8.17
N GLU A 64 -0.11 -1.05 7.32
CA GLU A 64 0.84 -0.54 6.33
C GLU A 64 1.12 -1.55 5.20
N SER A 65 0.65 -1.24 4.00
CA SER A 65 0.75 -2.14 2.84
C SER A 65 2.18 -2.62 2.58
N LEU A 66 3.19 -1.75 2.77
CA LEU A 66 4.59 -2.11 2.59
C LEU A 66 5.06 -3.15 3.62
N ALA A 67 4.67 -3.01 4.88
CA ALA A 67 5.00 -3.97 5.93
C ALA A 67 4.33 -5.32 5.68
N ILE A 68 3.07 -5.31 5.22
CA ILE A 68 2.33 -6.52 4.84
C ILE A 68 3.04 -7.22 3.66
N VAL A 69 3.46 -6.47 2.64
CA VAL A 69 4.22 -7.02 1.50
C VAL A 69 5.50 -7.69 1.98
N TYR A 70 6.29 -7.06 2.83
CA TYR A 70 7.51 -7.65 3.37
C TYR A 70 7.24 -8.94 4.15
N HIS A 71 6.22 -8.93 4.99
CA HIS A 71 5.82 -10.12 5.75
C HIS A 71 5.43 -11.29 4.85
N LEU A 72 4.60 -11.03 3.83
CA LEU A 72 4.12 -12.07 2.92
C LEU A 72 5.21 -12.60 1.98
N THR A 73 6.19 -11.77 1.62
CA THR A 73 7.28 -12.14 0.70
C THR A 73 8.50 -12.73 1.39
N GLU A 74 8.53 -12.76 2.71
CA GLU A 74 9.64 -13.37 3.46
C GLU A 74 9.88 -14.81 3.00
N GLY A 75 11.11 -15.13 2.61
CA GLY A 75 11.48 -16.44 2.10
C GLY A 75 10.96 -16.79 0.69
N LYS A 76 10.37 -15.82 -0.05
CA LYS A 76 9.88 -16.00 -1.43
C LYS A 76 10.90 -15.46 -2.44
N SER A 77 11.95 -16.23 -2.70
CA SER A 77 13.10 -15.80 -3.51
C SER A 77 12.78 -15.38 -4.96
N HIS A 78 11.65 -15.82 -5.51
CA HIS A 78 11.25 -15.42 -6.86
C HIS A 78 10.68 -13.99 -6.95
N LEU A 79 10.28 -13.41 -5.80
CA LEU A 79 9.77 -12.03 -5.73
C LEU A 79 10.77 -11.06 -5.09
N VAL A 80 11.69 -11.58 -4.30
CA VAL A 80 12.62 -10.79 -3.50
C VAL A 80 14.03 -11.17 -3.89
N PRO A 81 14.91 -10.21 -4.22
CA PRO A 81 16.29 -10.48 -4.56
C PRO A 81 17.03 -11.20 -3.43
N ASP A 82 17.96 -12.11 -3.79
CA ASP A 82 18.77 -12.88 -2.86
C ASP A 82 20.15 -12.24 -2.58
N THR A 83 20.53 -11.22 -3.35
CA THR A 83 21.81 -10.53 -3.19
C THR A 83 21.65 -9.26 -2.33
N LYS A 84 22.70 -8.88 -1.60
CA LYS A 84 22.70 -7.65 -0.80
C LYS A 84 22.40 -6.41 -1.63
N ASN A 85 23.00 -6.30 -2.81
CA ASN A 85 22.76 -5.15 -3.68
C ASN A 85 21.34 -5.16 -4.22
N GLY A 86 20.83 -6.30 -4.67
CA GLY A 86 19.43 -6.46 -5.10
C GLY A 86 18.45 -6.05 -4.01
N MET A 87 18.68 -6.50 -2.77
CA MET A 87 17.85 -6.11 -1.62
C MET A 87 17.89 -4.60 -1.36
N THR A 88 19.05 -3.96 -1.53
CA THR A 88 19.14 -2.51 -1.37
C THR A 88 18.27 -1.78 -2.38
N TYR A 89 18.32 -2.17 -3.65
CA TYR A 89 17.46 -1.58 -4.71
C TYR A 89 15.98 -1.92 -4.49
N PHE A 90 15.68 -3.14 -4.09
CA PHE A 90 14.31 -3.54 -3.76
C PHE A 90 13.73 -2.64 -2.66
N HIS A 91 14.44 -2.46 -1.55
CA HIS A 91 14.00 -1.57 -0.46
C HIS A 91 13.89 -0.12 -0.92
N GLN A 92 14.82 0.37 -1.74
CA GLN A 92 14.77 1.73 -2.30
C GLN A 92 13.50 1.94 -3.14
N ILE A 93 13.18 1.00 -4.03
CA ILE A 93 11.99 1.08 -4.89
C ILE A 93 10.73 1.00 -4.02
N MET A 94 10.65 0.06 -3.10
CA MET A 94 9.49 -0.10 -2.23
C MET A 94 9.25 1.13 -1.35
N ALA A 95 10.32 1.70 -0.77
CA ALA A 95 10.23 2.95 -0.01
C ALA A 95 9.77 4.11 -0.90
N PHE A 96 10.31 4.23 -2.10
CA PHE A 96 9.93 5.26 -3.07
C PHE A 96 8.45 5.14 -3.47
N MET A 97 7.98 3.94 -3.77
CA MET A 97 6.57 3.70 -4.12
C MET A 97 5.65 4.10 -2.99
N SER A 98 5.96 3.72 -1.74
CA SER A 98 5.10 3.97 -0.59
C SER A 98 5.15 5.42 -0.08
N SER A 99 6.30 6.09 -0.16
CA SER A 99 6.50 7.43 0.42
C SER A 99 6.33 8.58 -0.58
N SER A 100 6.42 8.31 -1.87
CA SER A 100 6.41 9.36 -2.90
C SER A 100 5.32 9.13 -3.94
N ILE A 101 5.30 7.97 -4.60
CA ILE A 101 4.38 7.72 -5.71
C ILE A 101 2.94 7.57 -5.20
N TYR A 102 2.71 6.66 -4.25
CA TYR A 102 1.36 6.40 -3.76
C TYR A 102 0.72 7.62 -3.09
N PRO A 103 1.42 8.40 -2.22
CA PRO A 103 0.87 9.64 -1.70
C PRO A 103 0.53 10.67 -2.79
N ALA A 104 1.35 10.80 -3.84
CA ALA A 104 1.04 11.70 -4.94
C ALA A 104 -0.23 11.27 -5.71
N ILE A 105 -0.45 9.97 -5.89
CA ILE A 105 -1.68 9.41 -6.46
C ILE A 105 -2.88 9.73 -5.56
N LEU A 106 -2.75 9.53 -4.25
CA LEU A 106 -3.82 9.86 -3.30
C LEU A 106 -4.16 11.34 -3.30
N LEU A 107 -3.16 12.23 -3.34
CA LEU A 107 -3.37 13.68 -3.45
C LEU A 107 -4.11 14.06 -4.72
N TYR A 108 -3.89 13.32 -5.80
CA TYR A 108 -4.57 13.56 -7.08
C TYR A 108 -6.03 13.10 -7.08
N PHE A 109 -6.30 11.87 -6.60
CA PHE A 109 -7.63 11.28 -6.66
C PHE A 109 -8.52 11.61 -5.45
N HIS A 110 -7.91 11.91 -4.30
CA HIS A 110 -8.60 12.21 -3.04
C HIS A 110 -8.05 13.47 -2.38
N PRO A 111 -8.04 14.62 -3.08
CA PRO A 111 -7.53 15.87 -2.54
C PRO A 111 -8.33 16.35 -1.32
N ASP A 112 -9.60 15.97 -1.23
CA ASP A 112 -10.51 16.25 -0.12
C ASP A 112 -10.05 15.68 1.23
N HIS A 113 -9.18 14.67 1.20
CA HIS A 113 -8.55 14.14 2.42
C HIS A 113 -7.49 15.08 3.03
N TYR A 114 -7.05 16.09 2.29
CA TYR A 114 -5.89 16.92 2.64
C TYR A 114 -6.21 18.42 2.70
N VAL A 115 -7.14 18.89 1.90
CA VAL A 115 -7.49 20.30 1.79
C VAL A 115 -9.00 20.51 1.64
N SER A 116 -9.49 21.67 2.04
CA SER A 116 -10.85 22.13 1.73
C SER A 116 -11.03 22.39 0.22
N ASN A 117 -12.27 22.36 -0.23
CA ASN A 117 -12.64 22.47 -1.65
C ASN A 117 -12.02 23.65 -2.41
N GLU A 118 -11.77 24.77 -1.74
CA GLU A 118 -11.20 25.98 -2.36
C GLU A 118 -9.77 25.79 -2.89
N ASN A 119 -9.00 24.88 -2.30
CA ASN A 119 -7.59 24.63 -2.63
C ASN A 119 -7.35 23.35 -3.42
N THR A 120 -8.41 22.63 -3.78
CA THR A 120 -8.32 21.31 -4.42
C THR A 120 -7.57 21.35 -5.74
N ASN A 121 -7.85 22.34 -6.61
CA ASN A 121 -7.22 22.43 -7.93
C ASN A 121 -5.70 22.69 -7.85
N ASP A 122 -5.24 23.52 -6.92
CA ASP A 122 -3.81 23.75 -6.73
C ASP A 122 -3.10 22.48 -6.25
N LEU A 123 -3.70 21.77 -5.31
CA LEU A 123 -3.16 20.50 -4.82
C LEU A 123 -3.08 19.46 -5.93
N ILE A 124 -4.12 19.29 -6.74
CA ILE A 124 -4.14 18.37 -7.89
C ILE A 124 -3.01 18.72 -8.89
N ASN A 125 -2.84 19.99 -9.22
CA ASN A 125 -1.80 20.41 -10.17
C ASN A 125 -0.40 20.15 -9.61
N ARG A 126 -0.16 20.38 -8.33
CA ARG A 126 1.12 20.07 -7.68
C ARG A 126 1.38 18.55 -7.62
N SER A 127 0.38 17.75 -7.32
CA SER A 127 0.51 16.27 -7.28
C SER A 127 0.84 15.68 -8.65
N LYS A 128 0.24 16.22 -9.73
CA LYS A 128 0.62 15.87 -11.11
C LYS A 128 2.10 16.14 -11.38
N SER A 129 2.57 17.31 -11.00
CA SER A 129 3.99 17.68 -11.20
C SER A 129 4.91 16.72 -10.48
N VAL A 130 4.61 16.36 -9.24
CA VAL A 130 5.39 15.36 -8.48
C VAL A 130 5.40 14.01 -9.20
N SER A 131 4.23 13.50 -9.60
CA SER A 131 4.12 12.22 -10.29
C SER A 131 4.88 12.20 -11.62
N TYR A 132 4.75 13.25 -12.45
CA TYR A 132 5.49 13.35 -13.70
C TYR A 132 7.00 13.41 -13.48
N THR A 133 7.46 14.21 -12.53
CA THR A 133 8.90 14.34 -12.24
C THR A 133 9.49 12.99 -11.83
N HIS A 134 8.80 12.23 -11.01
CA HIS A 134 9.29 10.95 -10.52
C HIS A 134 9.16 9.81 -11.54
N LEU A 135 8.12 9.81 -12.38
CA LEU A 135 7.94 8.79 -13.41
C LEU A 135 8.81 9.02 -14.65
N THR A 136 9.22 10.28 -14.90
CA THR A 136 10.01 10.65 -16.07
C THR A 136 11.49 10.87 -15.77
N LEU A 137 11.90 10.87 -14.49
CA LEU A 137 13.32 10.83 -14.19
C LEU A 137 13.91 9.58 -14.85
N PRO A 138 14.90 9.76 -15.77
CA PRO A 138 15.63 8.63 -16.28
C PRO A 138 16.15 7.89 -15.04
N THR A 139 15.80 6.64 -14.99
CA THR A 139 16.13 5.74 -13.91
C THR A 139 17.50 6.07 -13.34
N MET A 140 17.56 6.61 -12.12
CA MET A 140 18.79 6.64 -11.33
C MET A 140 19.21 5.22 -10.93
N ILE A 141 18.74 4.25 -11.67
CA ILE A 141 19.20 2.88 -11.74
C ILE A 141 20.12 2.86 -12.95
N GLY A 142 21.22 3.55 -12.82
CA GLY A 142 22.37 3.32 -13.67
C GLY A 142 22.83 1.89 -13.43
N VAL A 143 22.80 1.10 -14.47
CA VAL A 143 23.43 -0.21 -14.54
C VAL A 143 24.92 -0.08 -14.26
#